data_294f08e26be13d48517e0ea23ad3afef
#
_entry.id   294f08e26be13d48517e0ea23ad3afef
#
_cell.length_a   1.000
_cell.length_b   1.000
_cell.length_c   1.000
_cell.angle_alpha   90.00
_cell.angle_beta   90.00
_cell.angle_gamma   90.00
#
_symmetry.space_group_name_H-M   'P 1'
#
loop_
_entity.id
_entity.type
_entity.pdbx_description
1 polymer ?
#
loop_
_entity_poly.entity_id
_entity_poly.type
_entity_poly.pdbx_seq_one_letter_code
_entity_poly.pdbx_strand_id
1 'polypeptide(L)'
;MAKIKLSAISTRAPKKADKEKLKAETEKILVELDELQNRLIAESKHSLLVIIQGMDASGKDGILRDVFGSLNPLGVSVTSFKAPTAEELSHDFLWRVHEAAPAKGMIKIFNRSHYENVLVTRVHPEYILNEHIPGINSVKDIKPSFW
;
A
#
# COMPACT_ATOMS: atom_id res chain seq x y z
N MET A 1 2.15 3.92 24.78
CA MET A 1 2.89 4.21 23.53
C MET A 1 3.29 5.69 23.53
N ALA A 2 4.56 6.01 23.22
CA ALA A 2 5.02 7.39 23.12
C ALA A 2 4.34 8.06 21.91
N LYS A 3 3.79 9.27 22.11
CA LYS A 3 3.22 10.07 21.02
C LYS A 3 4.34 10.53 20.09
N ILE A 4 4.38 9.98 18.87
CA ILE A 4 5.31 10.43 17.83
C ILE A 4 4.79 11.77 17.28
N LYS A 5 5.62 12.82 17.35
CA LYS A 5 5.33 14.12 16.70
C LYS A 5 5.93 14.09 15.30
N LEU A 6 5.09 14.06 14.27
CA LEU A 6 5.54 14.04 12.86
C LEU A 6 6.44 15.23 12.52
N SER A 7 6.18 16.41 13.09
CA SER A 7 7.02 17.60 12.90
C SER A 7 8.45 17.47 13.45
N ALA A 8 8.72 16.48 14.31
CA ALA A 8 10.05 16.21 14.85
C ALA A 8 10.85 15.20 14.01
N ILE A 9 10.22 14.59 12.99
CA ILE A 9 10.86 13.61 12.11
C ILE A 9 11.41 14.34 10.90
N SER A 10 12.75 14.26 10.70
CA SER A 10 13.38 14.81 9.50
C SER A 10 13.01 13.98 8.27
N THR A 11 12.61 14.65 7.19
CA THR A 11 12.40 14.03 5.87
C THR A 11 13.70 13.93 5.05
N ARG A 12 14.80 14.45 5.58
CA ARG A 12 16.11 14.42 4.92
C ARG A 12 16.94 13.25 5.43
N ALA A 13 17.76 12.69 4.54
CA ALA A 13 18.75 11.70 4.93
C ALA A 13 19.65 12.23 6.05
N PRO A 14 20.13 11.37 6.97
CA PRO A 14 21.11 11.76 7.97
C PRO A 14 22.36 12.39 7.32
N LYS A 15 22.93 13.42 7.94
CA LYS A 15 24.11 14.14 7.41
C LYS A 15 25.33 13.24 7.11
N LYS A 16 25.41 12.07 7.77
CA LYS A 16 26.47 11.08 7.60
C LYS A 16 26.08 9.92 6.70
N ALA A 17 24.96 10.00 5.98
CA ALA A 17 24.55 8.94 5.07
C ALA A 17 25.51 8.89 3.88
N ASP A 18 26.19 7.76 3.74
CA ASP A 18 27.04 7.46 2.60
C ASP A 18 26.22 6.73 1.55
N LYS A 19 25.99 7.38 0.42
CA LYS A 19 25.12 6.87 -0.64
C LYS A 19 25.65 5.57 -1.25
N GLU A 20 26.96 5.47 -1.46
CA GLU A 20 27.56 4.27 -2.09
C GLU A 20 27.52 3.08 -1.13
N LYS A 21 27.78 3.32 0.15
CA LYS A 21 27.64 2.29 1.18
C LYS A 21 26.22 1.80 1.30
N LEU A 22 25.24 2.69 1.36
CA LEU A 22 23.82 2.33 1.43
C LEU A 22 23.38 1.54 0.20
N LYS A 23 23.87 1.92 -0.99
CA LYS A 23 23.57 1.18 -2.23
C LYS A 23 24.11 -0.24 -2.17
N ALA A 24 25.37 -0.42 -1.77
CA ALA A 24 25.98 -1.74 -1.64
C ALA A 24 25.29 -2.61 -0.58
N GLU A 25 24.84 -2.04 0.52
CA GLU A 25 24.04 -2.74 1.53
C GLU A 25 22.66 -3.15 0.98
N THR A 26 22.01 -2.26 0.22
CA THR A 26 20.72 -2.56 -0.42
C THR A 26 20.85 -3.71 -1.42
N GLU A 27 21.88 -3.73 -2.25
CA GLU A 27 22.13 -4.82 -3.21
C GLU A 27 22.27 -6.18 -2.51
N LYS A 28 22.96 -6.24 -1.36
CA LYS A 28 23.07 -7.47 -0.56
C LYS A 28 21.71 -7.92 -0.01
N ILE A 29 20.93 -6.98 0.54
CA ILE A 29 19.60 -7.26 1.07
C ILE A 29 18.66 -7.76 -0.04
N LEU A 30 18.79 -7.23 -1.25
CA LEU A 30 17.96 -7.67 -2.39
C LEU A 30 18.26 -9.13 -2.78
N VAL A 31 19.51 -9.57 -2.70
CA VAL A 31 19.88 -10.98 -2.93
C VAL A 31 19.24 -11.87 -1.84
N GLU A 32 19.35 -11.49 -0.57
CA GLU A 32 18.72 -12.24 0.53
C GLU A 32 17.19 -12.27 0.40
N LEU A 33 16.58 -11.19 -0.07
CA LEU A 33 15.15 -11.09 -0.28
C LEU A 33 14.67 -12.05 -1.39
N ASP A 34 15.42 -12.18 -2.48
CA ASP A 34 15.12 -13.15 -3.55
C ASP A 34 15.18 -14.59 -3.02
N GLU A 35 16.19 -14.93 -2.23
CA GLU A 35 16.28 -16.25 -1.59
C GLU A 35 15.10 -16.53 -0.66
N LEU A 36 14.69 -15.54 0.14
CA LEU A 36 13.52 -15.65 1.03
C LEU A 36 12.22 -15.79 0.24
N GLN A 37 12.08 -15.09 -0.88
CA GLN A 37 10.93 -15.24 -1.77
C GLN A 37 10.85 -16.66 -2.34
N ASN A 38 11.97 -17.22 -2.81
CA ASN A 38 12.00 -18.57 -3.32
C ASN A 38 11.60 -19.60 -2.24
N ARG A 39 12.00 -19.40 -0.99
CA ARG A 39 11.52 -20.22 0.14
C ARG A 39 10.02 -20.05 0.39
N LEU A 40 9.50 -18.82 0.36
CA LEU A 40 8.08 -18.51 0.54
C LEU A 40 7.24 -19.25 -0.51
N ILE A 41 7.68 -19.23 -1.78
CA ILE A 41 7.02 -19.95 -2.89
C ILE A 41 7.03 -21.45 -2.63
N ALA A 42 8.20 -22.01 -2.30
CA ALA A 42 8.36 -23.45 -2.08
C ALA A 42 7.56 -23.98 -0.90
N GLU A 43 7.51 -23.23 0.20
CA GLU A 43 6.72 -23.61 1.38
C GLU A 43 5.22 -23.49 1.15
N SER A 44 4.76 -22.51 0.38
CA SER A 44 3.35 -22.23 0.07
C SER A 44 2.40 -22.25 1.28
N LYS A 45 2.90 -21.84 2.46
CA LYS A 45 2.13 -21.79 3.71
C LYS A 45 1.66 -20.39 4.07
N HIS A 46 2.48 -19.39 3.78
CA HIS A 46 2.28 -17.99 4.11
C HIS A 46 2.18 -17.14 2.85
N SER A 47 1.66 -15.97 2.99
CA SER A 47 1.70 -14.92 1.97
C SER A 47 2.17 -13.61 2.62
N LEU A 48 2.75 -12.74 1.83
CA LEU A 48 3.17 -11.42 2.29
C LEU A 48 2.38 -10.34 1.55
N LEU A 49 1.68 -9.49 2.30
CA LEU A 49 1.05 -8.30 1.77
C LEU A 49 1.86 -7.07 2.20
N VAL A 50 2.35 -6.31 1.23
CA VAL A 50 3.04 -5.05 1.44
C VAL A 50 2.16 -3.91 0.95
N ILE A 51 1.80 -2.99 1.84
CA ILE A 51 0.99 -1.81 1.50
C ILE A 51 1.89 -0.59 1.46
N ILE A 52 1.98 0.04 0.28
CA ILE A 52 2.74 1.27 0.08
C ILE A 52 1.76 2.43 -0.04
N GLN A 53 1.73 3.26 1.01
CA GLN A 53 0.86 4.42 1.10
C GLN A 53 1.69 5.69 1.19
N GLY A 54 1.29 6.73 0.49
CA GLY A 54 1.96 8.02 0.52
C GLY A 54 1.37 9.01 -0.48
N MET A 55 1.69 10.28 -0.30
CA MET A 55 1.26 11.37 -1.18
C MET A 55 1.75 11.18 -2.61
N ASP A 56 1.16 11.91 -3.55
CA ASP A 56 1.66 11.94 -4.92
C ASP A 56 3.10 12.47 -4.94
N ALA A 57 3.90 11.94 -5.86
CA ALA A 57 5.34 12.21 -5.96
C ALA A 57 6.19 11.85 -4.73
N SER A 58 5.66 11.05 -3.78
CA SER A 58 6.41 10.62 -2.58
C SER A 58 7.44 9.50 -2.84
N GLY A 59 7.60 9.04 -4.07
CA GLY A 59 8.56 8.00 -4.44
C GLY A 59 8.03 6.56 -4.37
N LYS A 60 6.71 6.35 -4.25
CA LYS A 60 6.10 5.00 -4.20
C LYS A 60 6.53 4.11 -5.35
N ASP A 61 6.46 4.62 -6.59
CA ASP A 61 6.83 3.86 -7.78
C ASP A 61 8.34 3.56 -7.85
N GLY A 62 9.16 4.44 -7.28
CA GLY A 62 10.60 4.20 -7.11
C GLY A 62 10.84 2.99 -6.20
N ILE A 63 10.19 2.94 -5.04
CA ILE A 63 10.29 1.79 -4.12
C ILE A 63 9.81 0.50 -4.80
N LEU A 64 8.70 0.55 -5.54
CA LEU A 64 8.20 -0.62 -6.27
C LEU A 64 9.24 -1.16 -7.24
N ARG A 65 9.85 -0.29 -8.03
CA ARG A 65 10.86 -0.66 -9.01
C ARG A 65 12.17 -1.12 -8.34
N ASP A 66 12.64 -0.37 -7.36
CA ASP A 66 14.00 -0.54 -6.84
C ASP A 66 14.09 -1.69 -5.81
N VAL A 67 12.99 -2.03 -5.13
CA VAL A 67 12.94 -3.13 -4.16
C VAL A 67 12.35 -4.40 -4.77
N PHE A 68 11.21 -4.30 -5.43
CA PHE A 68 10.46 -5.48 -5.88
C PHE A 68 10.75 -5.85 -7.35
N GLY A 69 11.37 -4.95 -8.12
CA GLY A 69 11.71 -5.19 -9.52
C GLY A 69 12.78 -6.26 -9.75
N SER A 70 13.58 -6.58 -8.72
CA SER A 70 14.60 -7.63 -8.75
C SER A 70 14.09 -9.01 -8.36
N LEU A 71 12.87 -9.10 -7.81
CA LEU A 71 12.29 -10.36 -7.34
C LEU A 71 11.78 -11.22 -8.50
N ASN A 72 11.66 -12.53 -8.22
CA ASN A 72 11.09 -13.48 -9.18
C ASN A 72 9.62 -13.08 -9.50
N PRO A 73 9.32 -12.73 -10.76
CA PRO A 73 7.99 -12.26 -11.16
C PRO A 73 6.89 -13.32 -10.99
N LEU A 74 7.25 -14.60 -10.89
CA LEU A 74 6.28 -15.67 -10.65
C LEU A 74 5.71 -15.64 -9.22
N GLY A 75 6.41 -15.01 -8.29
CA GLY A 75 6.01 -14.96 -6.88
C GLY A 75 5.63 -13.56 -6.39
N VAL A 76 5.58 -12.55 -7.26
CA VAL A 76 5.25 -11.17 -6.89
C VAL A 76 4.21 -10.57 -7.82
N SER A 77 3.27 -9.82 -7.27
CA SER A 77 2.31 -9.07 -8.07
C SER A 77 1.95 -7.73 -7.42
N VAL A 78 1.60 -6.75 -8.25
CA VAL A 78 1.24 -5.40 -7.81
C VAL A 78 -0.20 -5.11 -8.19
N THR A 79 -0.97 -4.56 -7.24
CA THR A 79 -2.27 -3.97 -7.50
C THR A 79 -2.22 -2.48 -7.16
N SER A 80 -2.60 -1.64 -8.12
CA SER A 80 -2.69 -0.19 -7.91
C SER A 80 -4.16 0.19 -7.69
N PHE A 81 -4.48 0.65 -6.48
CA PHE A 81 -5.83 1.11 -6.14
C PHE A 81 -6.00 2.56 -6.62
N LYS A 82 -6.67 2.70 -7.76
CA LYS A 82 -7.11 4.00 -8.31
C LYS A 82 -8.54 4.30 -7.85
N ALA A 83 -9.13 5.35 -8.41
CA ALA A 83 -10.56 5.61 -8.23
C ALA A 83 -11.36 4.34 -8.56
N PRO A 84 -12.37 3.97 -7.75
CA PRO A 84 -13.16 2.76 -7.96
C PRO A 84 -13.85 2.76 -9.32
N THR A 85 -13.93 1.58 -9.94
CA THR A 85 -14.74 1.35 -11.14
C THR A 85 -16.22 1.23 -10.76
N ALA A 86 -17.12 1.24 -11.75
CA ALA A 86 -18.55 1.05 -11.51
C ALA A 86 -18.86 -0.33 -10.88
N GLU A 87 -18.10 -1.36 -11.25
CA GLU A 87 -18.21 -2.69 -10.65
C GLU A 87 -17.77 -2.67 -9.18
N GLU A 88 -16.62 -2.08 -8.88
CA GLU A 88 -16.11 -1.95 -7.50
C GLU A 88 -17.07 -1.14 -6.61
N LEU A 89 -17.73 -0.11 -7.15
CA LEU A 89 -18.75 0.69 -6.44
C LEU A 89 -20.07 -0.05 -6.22
N SER A 90 -20.36 -1.11 -6.97
CA SER A 90 -21.54 -1.95 -6.76
C SER A 90 -21.39 -2.89 -5.55
N HIS A 91 -20.20 -3.00 -5.01
CA HIS A 91 -19.83 -3.81 -3.83
C HIS A 91 -19.42 -2.90 -2.67
N ASP A 92 -19.20 -3.49 -1.49
CA ASP A 92 -18.60 -2.76 -0.38
C ASP A 92 -17.13 -2.38 -0.67
N PHE A 93 -16.62 -1.37 0.02
CA PHE A 93 -15.28 -0.80 -0.25
C PHE A 93 -14.12 -1.78 0.00
N LEU A 94 -14.33 -2.89 0.72
CA LEU A 94 -13.33 -3.92 0.94
C LEU A 94 -13.36 -5.02 -0.13
N TRP A 95 -14.41 -5.12 -0.94
CA TRP A 95 -14.54 -6.18 -1.94
C TRP A 95 -13.30 -6.27 -2.84
N ARG A 96 -12.89 -5.16 -3.46
CA ARG A 96 -11.70 -5.11 -4.32
C ARG A 96 -10.39 -5.39 -3.59
N VAL A 97 -10.36 -5.19 -2.27
CA VAL A 97 -9.20 -5.52 -1.41
C VAL A 97 -9.12 -7.02 -1.21
N HIS A 98 -10.25 -7.68 -0.97
CA HIS A 98 -10.32 -9.14 -0.83
C HIS A 98 -9.95 -9.85 -2.14
N GLU A 99 -10.46 -9.37 -3.28
CA GLU A 99 -10.11 -9.88 -4.62
C GLU A 99 -8.62 -9.77 -4.91
N ALA A 100 -7.98 -8.71 -4.42
CA ALA A 100 -6.56 -8.48 -4.60
C ALA A 100 -5.67 -9.16 -3.55
N ALA A 101 -6.23 -9.85 -2.55
CA ALA A 101 -5.45 -10.46 -1.48
C ALA A 101 -4.48 -11.54 -2.00
N PRO A 102 -3.28 -11.68 -1.41
CA PRO A 102 -2.27 -12.64 -1.88
C PRO A 102 -2.67 -14.09 -1.60
N ALA A 103 -2.47 -14.95 -2.58
CA ALA A 103 -2.46 -16.40 -2.36
C ALA A 103 -1.22 -16.81 -1.54
N LYS A 104 -1.27 -17.99 -0.92
CA LYS A 104 -0.11 -18.55 -0.23
C LYS A 104 1.07 -18.72 -1.17
N GLY A 105 2.27 -18.47 -0.71
CA GLY A 105 3.49 -18.48 -1.51
C GLY A 105 3.76 -17.18 -2.27
N MET A 106 2.84 -16.21 -2.23
CA MET A 106 2.92 -14.99 -3.02
C MET A 106 3.28 -13.76 -2.16
N ILE A 107 4.01 -12.85 -2.77
CA ILE A 107 4.17 -11.46 -2.30
C ILE A 107 3.23 -10.58 -3.12
N LYS A 108 2.32 -9.91 -2.45
CA LYS A 108 1.41 -8.94 -3.07
C LYS A 108 1.75 -7.54 -2.60
N ILE A 109 1.86 -6.61 -3.54
CA ILE A 109 2.11 -5.22 -3.23
C ILE A 109 0.87 -4.40 -3.60
N PHE A 110 0.34 -3.67 -2.64
CA PHE A 110 -0.70 -2.67 -2.86
C PHE A 110 -0.04 -1.30 -3.04
N ASN A 111 -0.06 -0.78 -4.27
CA ASN A 111 0.27 0.62 -4.53
C ASN A 111 -0.99 1.44 -4.26
N ARG A 112 -1.02 2.12 -3.12
CA ARG A 112 -2.19 2.62 -2.41
C ARG A 112 -3.03 1.46 -1.85
N SER A 113 -4.17 1.74 -1.22
CA SER A 113 -5.03 0.72 -0.63
C SER A 113 -6.42 1.30 -0.33
N HIS A 114 -7.25 0.55 0.39
CA HIS A 114 -8.51 1.05 0.95
C HIS A 114 -8.34 2.29 1.86
N TYR A 115 -7.14 2.54 2.39
CA TYR A 115 -6.87 3.79 3.11
C TYR A 115 -7.01 5.04 2.24
N GLU A 116 -6.87 4.93 0.91
CA GLU A 116 -7.21 6.04 0.00
C GLU A 116 -8.67 6.43 0.15
N ASN A 117 -9.56 5.45 0.26
CA ASN A 117 -10.97 5.72 0.47
C ASN A 117 -11.18 6.57 1.73
N VAL A 118 -10.58 6.15 2.85
CA VAL A 118 -10.68 6.89 4.12
C VAL A 118 -10.04 8.28 4.03
N LEU A 119 -8.82 8.37 3.46
CA LEU A 119 -8.08 9.64 3.42
C LEU A 119 -8.70 10.64 2.46
N VAL A 120 -9.04 10.20 1.25
CA VAL A 120 -9.61 11.06 0.19
C VAL A 120 -11.01 11.48 0.56
N THR A 121 -11.86 10.57 1.01
CA THR A 121 -13.25 10.90 1.35
C THR A 121 -13.36 11.73 2.62
N ARG A 122 -12.36 11.71 3.49
CA ARG A 122 -12.29 12.63 4.63
C ARG A 122 -12.02 14.09 4.21
N VAL A 123 -11.30 14.29 3.11
CA VAL A 123 -11.06 15.59 2.50
C VAL A 123 -12.19 16.00 1.55
N HIS A 124 -12.73 15.01 0.83
CA HIS A 124 -13.77 15.13 -0.19
C HIS A 124 -14.96 14.23 0.15
N PRO A 125 -15.75 14.57 1.18
CA PRO A 125 -16.82 13.72 1.68
C PRO A 125 -17.93 13.47 0.65
N GLU A 126 -18.05 14.31 -0.37
CA GLU A 126 -18.97 14.13 -1.49
C GLU A 126 -18.75 12.82 -2.26
N TYR A 127 -17.53 12.24 -2.24
CA TYR A 127 -17.24 10.97 -2.92
C TYR A 127 -17.89 9.76 -2.24
N ILE A 128 -18.22 9.87 -0.94
CA ILE A 128 -18.97 8.81 -0.21
C ILE A 128 -20.35 8.61 -0.81
N LEU A 129 -20.96 9.65 -1.37
CA LEU A 129 -22.30 9.56 -1.97
C LEU A 129 -22.33 8.57 -3.14
N ASN A 130 -21.19 8.38 -3.83
CA ASN A 130 -21.07 7.42 -4.93
C ASN A 130 -21.05 5.96 -4.46
N GLU A 131 -20.84 5.72 -3.16
CA GLU A 131 -20.80 4.38 -2.58
C GLU A 131 -22.21 3.88 -2.18
N HIS A 132 -23.22 4.72 -2.32
CA HIS A 132 -24.62 4.40 -2.03
C HIS A 132 -24.84 3.74 -0.64
N ILE A 133 -24.11 4.23 0.37
CA ILE A 133 -24.18 3.67 1.73
C ILE A 133 -25.57 3.92 2.33
N PRO A 134 -26.25 2.89 2.85
CA PRO A 134 -27.56 3.06 3.45
C PRO A 134 -27.59 4.11 4.56
N GLY A 135 -28.52 5.06 4.48
CA GLY A 135 -28.68 6.15 5.45
C GLY A 135 -27.81 7.37 5.20
N ILE A 136 -26.98 7.38 4.15
CA ILE A 136 -26.19 8.54 3.69
C ILE A 136 -26.72 9.01 2.35
N ASN A 137 -27.49 10.09 2.36
CA ASN A 137 -28.06 10.69 1.16
C ASN A 137 -27.41 12.06 0.82
N SER A 138 -26.72 12.63 1.79
CA SER A 138 -26.02 13.92 1.64
C SER A 138 -24.78 13.97 2.52
N VAL A 139 -23.86 14.90 2.25
CA VAL A 139 -22.65 15.10 3.06
C VAL A 139 -23.00 15.41 4.54
N LYS A 140 -24.16 15.98 4.81
CA LYS A 140 -24.63 16.29 6.18
C LYS A 140 -24.94 15.03 7.02
N ASP A 141 -25.17 13.91 6.38
CA ASP A 141 -25.48 12.65 7.06
C ASP A 141 -24.20 11.94 7.55
N ILE A 142 -23.03 12.39 7.06
CA ILE A 142 -21.72 11.83 7.40
C ILE A 142 -21.28 12.40 8.75
N LYS A 143 -21.42 11.59 9.80
CA LYS A 143 -21.01 11.97 11.15
C LYS A 143 -19.51 11.82 11.35
N PRO A 144 -18.86 12.57 12.29
CA PRO A 144 -17.44 12.40 12.60
C PRO A 144 -17.04 10.96 12.98
N SER A 145 -17.96 10.18 13.52
CA SER A 145 -17.76 8.75 13.87
C SER A 145 -17.72 7.81 12.67
N PHE A 146 -17.98 8.31 11.47
CA PHE A 146 -17.87 7.54 10.23
C PHE A 146 -16.42 7.16 9.89
N TRP A 147 -15.47 8.00 10.30
CA TRP A 147 -14.03 7.82 10.07
C TRP A 147 -13.34 7.00 11.21
#